data_5cfacd198d3246d72a08f16fa31b7cbe
#
_entry.id   5cfacd198d3246d72a08f16fa31b7cbe
#
_cell.length_a   1.000
_cell.length_b   1.000
_cell.length_c   1.000
_cell.angle_alpha   90.00
_cell.angle_beta   90.00
_cell.angle_gamma   90.00
#
_symmetry.space_group_name_H-M   'P 1'
#
loop_
_entity.id
_entity.type
_entity.pdbx_description
1 polymer ?
#
loop_
_entity_poly.entity_id
_entity_poly.type
_entity_poly.pdbx_seq_one_letter_code
_entity_poly.pdbx_strand_id
1 'polypeptide(L)'
;MEHQKIFPTNIFIEDNFIDISKGPEYTDGCIHNMKKHIEKDWAKSDKNKRNFQTNSYLYSLKEFQPFADLILNKNLENMKTLEYNVELEDLVMSGMWANVIAPGESHRAHTHSNNLLSGVYYLHSDQNAGITFQDPRPAADVLV
;
A
#
# COMPACT_ATOMS: atom_id res chain seq x y z
N MET A 1 -17.54 10.83 32.47
CA MET A 1 -17.11 9.50 31.97
C MET A 1 -15.84 9.75 31.19
N GLU A 2 -14.73 9.14 31.57
CA GLU A 2 -13.46 9.25 30.84
C GLU A 2 -13.36 8.05 29.85
N HIS A 3 -12.99 8.32 28.59
CA HIS A 3 -12.78 7.28 27.58
C HIS A 3 -11.28 7.15 27.31
N GLN A 4 -10.72 5.98 27.57
CA GLN A 4 -9.32 5.68 27.31
C GLN A 4 -9.21 4.66 26.19
N LYS A 5 -8.33 4.93 25.23
CA LYS A 5 -7.96 3.97 24.18
C LYS A 5 -6.73 3.20 24.64
N ILE A 6 -6.87 1.88 24.81
CA ILE A 6 -5.79 1.01 25.23
C ILE A 6 -5.42 0.09 24.05
N PHE A 7 -4.18 0.15 23.58
CA PHE A 7 -3.64 -0.61 22.46
C PHE A 7 -4.42 -0.45 21.14
N PRO A 8 -4.68 0.79 20.67
CA PRO A 8 -5.35 1.00 19.40
C PRO A 8 -4.48 0.51 18.23
N THR A 9 -5.10 -0.07 17.20
CA THR A 9 -4.47 -0.25 15.91
C THR A 9 -4.80 0.97 15.06
N ASN A 10 -3.77 1.70 14.63
CA ASN A 10 -3.95 2.89 13.81
C ASN A 10 -4.04 2.48 12.35
N ILE A 11 -5.08 2.95 11.66
CA ILE A 11 -5.30 2.76 10.23
C ILE A 11 -5.55 4.12 9.62
N PHE A 12 -4.73 4.50 8.64
CA PHE A 12 -4.90 5.71 7.85
C PHE A 12 -5.55 5.32 6.53
N ILE A 13 -6.64 5.98 6.18
CA ILE A 13 -7.37 5.77 4.93
C ILE A 13 -7.41 7.09 4.20
N GLU A 14 -7.03 7.09 2.94
CA GLU A 14 -7.06 8.26 2.09
C GLU A 14 -7.67 7.93 0.74
N ASP A 15 -8.79 8.58 0.46
CA ASP A 15 -9.42 8.53 -0.84
C ASP A 15 -8.74 9.53 -1.79
N ASN A 16 -8.63 9.15 -3.06
CA ASN A 16 -7.98 9.98 -4.08
C ASN A 16 -6.52 10.37 -3.74
N PHE A 17 -5.76 9.43 -3.21
CA PHE A 17 -4.37 9.62 -2.79
C PHE A 17 -3.50 10.27 -3.86
N ILE A 18 -3.70 9.96 -5.13
CA ILE A 18 -3.13 10.69 -6.25
C ILE A 18 -4.09 11.81 -6.62
N ASP A 19 -3.70 13.04 -6.32
CA ASP A 19 -4.51 14.23 -6.57
C ASP A 19 -4.61 14.54 -8.07
N ILE A 20 -5.79 14.26 -8.63
CA ILE A 20 -6.11 14.49 -10.05
C ILE A 20 -6.06 16.00 -10.41
N SER A 21 -6.16 16.90 -9.43
CA SER A 21 -6.13 18.35 -9.66
C SER A 21 -4.74 18.87 -10.04
N LYS A 22 -3.68 18.12 -9.75
CA LYS A 22 -2.28 18.50 -10.07
C LYS A 22 -1.90 18.35 -11.55
N GLY A 23 -2.86 17.93 -12.38
CA GLY A 23 -2.72 17.87 -13.82
C GLY A 23 -2.32 16.49 -14.37
N PRO A 24 -2.59 16.25 -15.65
CA PRO A 24 -2.43 14.95 -16.30
C PRO A 24 -0.97 14.46 -16.31
N GLU A 25 0.01 15.34 -16.33
CA GLU A 25 1.42 14.93 -16.28
C GLU A 25 1.79 14.22 -14.97
N TYR A 26 1.18 14.66 -13.87
CA TYR A 26 1.45 14.09 -12.56
C TYR A 26 0.63 12.81 -12.31
N THR A 27 -0.61 12.80 -12.73
CA THR A 27 -1.57 11.70 -12.44
C THR A 27 -1.61 10.66 -13.53
N ASP A 28 -1.95 11.07 -14.74
CA ASP A 28 -2.14 10.13 -15.86
C ASP A 28 -0.82 9.54 -16.33
N GLY A 29 0.24 10.34 -16.37
CA GLY A 29 1.57 9.88 -16.74
C GLY A 29 2.14 8.87 -15.76
N CYS A 30 2.04 9.14 -14.45
CA CYS A 30 2.52 8.25 -13.41
C CYS A 30 1.71 6.95 -13.36
N ILE A 31 0.39 7.04 -13.27
CA ILE A 31 -0.50 5.88 -13.21
C ILE A 31 -0.38 5.04 -14.50
N HIS A 32 -0.39 5.70 -15.65
CA HIS A 32 -0.27 5.02 -16.93
C HIS A 32 1.04 4.25 -17.03
N ASN A 33 2.16 4.87 -16.67
CA ASN A 33 3.47 4.24 -16.73
C ASN A 33 3.60 3.07 -15.74
N MET A 34 3.06 3.20 -14.53
CA MET A 34 3.01 2.12 -13.54
C MET A 34 2.19 0.94 -14.07
N LYS A 35 0.98 1.18 -14.58
CA LYS A 35 0.13 0.14 -15.19
C LYS A 35 0.85 -0.58 -16.32
N LYS A 36 1.40 0.16 -17.25
CA LYS A 36 2.15 -0.39 -18.41
C LYS A 36 3.33 -1.26 -17.97
N HIS A 37 4.05 -0.87 -16.93
CA HIS A 37 5.15 -1.66 -16.39
C HIS A 37 4.63 -2.99 -15.80
N ILE A 38 3.60 -2.92 -14.96
CA ILE A 38 2.99 -4.10 -14.32
C ILE A 38 2.43 -5.06 -15.39
N GLU A 39 1.72 -4.56 -16.37
CA GLU A 39 1.16 -5.34 -17.48
C GLU A 39 2.26 -6.05 -18.30
N LYS A 40 3.37 -5.35 -18.57
CA LYS A 40 4.52 -5.92 -19.29
C LYS A 40 5.16 -7.06 -18.50
N ASP A 41 5.29 -6.93 -17.19
CA ASP A 41 5.88 -7.97 -16.36
C ASP A 41 4.91 -9.15 -16.19
N TRP A 42 3.62 -8.85 -15.99
CA TRP A 42 2.58 -9.88 -15.94
C TRP A 42 2.50 -10.66 -17.27
N ALA A 43 2.63 -9.97 -18.41
CA ALA A 43 2.63 -10.62 -19.73
C ALA A 43 3.74 -11.66 -19.89
N LYS A 44 4.86 -11.53 -19.17
CA LYS A 44 5.97 -12.49 -19.15
C LYS A 44 5.82 -13.61 -18.12
N SER A 45 4.85 -13.48 -17.22
CA SER A 45 4.63 -14.46 -16.16
C SER A 45 3.95 -15.74 -16.67
N ASP A 46 3.97 -16.78 -15.86
CA ASP A 46 3.28 -18.04 -16.14
C ASP A 46 1.77 -17.81 -16.26
N LYS A 47 1.21 -18.08 -17.43
CA LYS A 47 -0.20 -17.90 -17.75
C LYS A 47 -1.14 -18.85 -17.00
N ASN A 48 -0.61 -19.91 -16.41
CA ASN A 48 -1.39 -20.84 -15.57
C ASN A 48 -1.62 -20.29 -14.16
N LYS A 49 -0.87 -19.25 -13.76
CA LYS A 49 -1.07 -18.60 -12.46
C LYS A 49 -2.18 -17.55 -12.57
N ARG A 50 -3.15 -17.65 -11.68
CA ARG A 50 -4.27 -16.69 -11.61
C ARG A 50 -3.88 -15.39 -10.89
N ASN A 51 -2.82 -15.44 -10.08
CA ASN A 51 -2.29 -14.29 -9.36
C ASN A 51 -0.85 -14.06 -9.79
N PHE A 52 -0.47 -12.81 -9.86
CA PHE A 52 0.88 -12.37 -10.21
C PHE A 52 1.36 -11.34 -9.20
N GLN A 53 2.63 -11.40 -8.86
CA GLN A 53 3.33 -10.39 -8.07
C GLN A 53 4.62 -9.99 -8.77
N THR A 54 4.89 -8.70 -8.86
CA THR A 54 6.17 -8.17 -9.37
C THR A 54 7.30 -8.43 -8.37
N ASN A 55 8.53 -8.05 -8.73
CA ASN A 55 9.59 -7.93 -7.74
C ASN A 55 9.27 -6.82 -6.72
N SER A 56 10.04 -6.76 -5.63
CA SER A 56 9.83 -5.84 -4.52
C SER A 56 10.59 -4.51 -4.64
N TYR A 57 11.20 -4.22 -5.79
CA TYR A 57 12.04 -3.04 -5.99
C TYR A 57 11.41 -2.00 -6.92
N LEU A 58 10.08 -1.99 -7.07
CA LEU A 58 9.41 -1.03 -7.96
C LEU A 58 9.72 0.41 -7.58
N TYR A 59 9.89 0.72 -6.30
CA TYR A 59 10.22 2.06 -5.82
C TYR A 59 11.52 2.63 -6.40
N SER A 60 12.44 1.78 -6.89
CA SER A 60 13.70 2.21 -7.50
C SER A 60 13.59 2.52 -9.00
N LEU A 61 12.45 2.19 -9.61
CA LEU A 61 12.23 2.42 -11.03
C LEU A 61 11.73 3.84 -11.29
N LYS A 62 12.24 4.46 -12.35
CA LYS A 62 11.93 5.86 -12.70
C LYS A 62 10.41 6.13 -12.78
N GLU A 63 9.66 5.21 -13.33
CA GLU A 63 8.21 5.33 -13.49
C GLU A 63 7.43 5.25 -12.18
N PHE A 64 8.03 4.71 -11.12
CA PHE A 64 7.43 4.61 -9.80
C PHE A 64 7.94 5.67 -8.81
N GLN A 65 9.01 6.37 -9.14
CA GLN A 65 9.65 7.34 -8.24
C GLN A 65 8.69 8.42 -7.75
N PRO A 66 7.89 9.08 -8.61
CA PRO A 66 6.95 10.10 -8.13
C PRO A 66 5.92 9.54 -7.14
N PHE A 67 5.51 8.30 -7.33
CA PHE A 67 4.59 7.63 -6.41
C PHE A 67 5.27 7.24 -5.09
N ALA A 68 6.52 6.78 -5.14
CA ALA A 68 7.32 6.48 -3.96
C ALA A 68 7.54 7.74 -3.10
N ASP A 69 7.88 8.86 -3.72
CA ASP A 69 8.07 10.14 -3.04
C ASP A 69 6.77 10.63 -2.37
N LEU A 70 5.64 10.46 -3.06
CA LEU A 70 4.32 10.79 -2.51
C LEU A 70 4.01 9.96 -1.26
N ILE A 71 4.27 8.64 -1.30
CA ILE A 71 4.07 7.74 -0.16
C ILE A 71 4.96 8.13 1.02
N LEU A 72 6.24 8.43 0.79
CA LEU A 72 7.16 8.83 1.87
C LEU A 72 6.71 10.12 2.55
N ASN A 73 6.31 11.13 1.78
CA ASN A 73 5.79 12.37 2.34
C ASN A 73 4.50 12.14 3.15
N LYS A 74 3.59 11.31 2.65
CA LYS A 74 2.36 10.99 3.38
C LYS A 74 2.64 10.20 4.66
N ASN A 75 3.59 9.29 4.60
CA ASN A 75 4.01 8.54 5.78
C ASN A 75 4.65 9.44 6.84
N LEU A 76 5.40 10.48 6.44
CA LEU A 76 5.90 11.49 7.38
C LEU A 76 4.74 12.19 8.10
N GLU A 77 3.69 12.60 7.39
CA GLU A 77 2.48 13.19 8.00
C GLU A 77 1.82 12.20 9.00
N ASN A 78 1.66 10.94 8.60
CA ASN A 78 1.10 9.90 9.43
C ASN A 78 1.93 9.66 10.70
N MET A 79 3.26 9.63 10.57
CA MET A 79 4.18 9.46 11.70
C MET A 79 4.09 10.63 12.67
N LYS A 80 4.02 11.86 12.17
CA LYS A 80 3.83 13.06 13.00
C LYS A 80 2.47 13.05 13.71
N THR A 81 1.43 12.54 13.07
CA THR A 81 0.11 12.33 13.71
C THR A 81 0.16 11.31 14.85
N LEU A 82 1.06 10.33 14.74
CA LEU A 82 1.34 9.34 15.78
C LEU A 82 2.37 9.84 16.83
N GLU A 83 2.72 11.13 16.80
CA GLU A 83 3.66 11.78 17.72
C GLU A 83 5.10 11.24 17.63
N TYR A 84 5.49 10.64 16.51
CA TYR A 84 6.88 10.29 16.27
C TYR A 84 7.68 11.53 15.88
N ASN A 85 8.86 11.69 16.49
CA ASN A 85 9.81 12.75 16.14
C ASN A 85 10.75 12.25 15.03
N VAL A 86 10.30 12.37 13.78
CA VAL A 86 11.01 11.90 12.59
C VAL A 86 10.98 12.96 11.50
N GLU A 87 12.01 12.98 10.68
CA GLU A 87 12.08 13.77 9.45
C GLU A 87 12.03 12.87 8.22
N LEU A 88 11.93 13.44 7.03
CA LEU A 88 11.77 12.67 5.79
C LEU A 88 12.98 11.76 5.52
N GLU A 89 14.17 12.23 5.89
CA GLU A 89 15.45 11.54 5.74
C GLU A 89 15.55 10.27 6.62
N ASP A 90 14.74 10.19 7.67
CA ASP A 90 14.68 9.03 8.55
C ASP A 90 13.80 7.91 7.97
N LEU A 91 13.00 8.22 6.94
CA LEU A 91 12.07 7.28 6.34
C LEU A 91 12.71 6.57 5.14
N VAL A 92 12.71 5.25 5.17
CA VAL A 92 13.22 4.42 4.09
C VAL A 92 12.11 3.50 3.59
N MET A 93 11.91 3.48 2.27
CA MET A 93 11.05 2.51 1.64
C MET A 93 11.79 1.17 1.51
N SER A 94 11.39 0.18 2.27
CA SER A 94 12.02 -1.14 2.30
C SER A 94 11.57 -2.05 1.15
N GLY A 95 10.39 -1.79 0.57
CA GLY A 95 9.86 -2.54 -0.56
C GLY A 95 8.61 -1.91 -1.15
N MET A 96 8.44 -2.11 -2.44
CA MET A 96 7.23 -1.79 -3.19
C MET A 96 7.05 -2.84 -4.27
N TRP A 97 5.90 -3.45 -4.33
CA TRP A 97 5.53 -4.42 -5.37
C TRP A 97 4.07 -4.22 -5.76
N ALA A 98 3.70 -4.77 -6.90
CA ALA A 98 2.32 -4.80 -7.36
C ALA A 98 1.81 -6.24 -7.41
N ASN A 99 0.56 -6.41 -6.99
CA ASN A 99 -0.17 -7.67 -7.11
C ASN A 99 -1.26 -7.52 -8.18
N VAL A 100 -1.37 -8.49 -9.05
CA VAL A 100 -2.51 -8.68 -9.95
C VAL A 100 -3.25 -9.92 -9.48
N ILE A 101 -4.48 -9.74 -9.03
CA ILE A 101 -5.30 -10.79 -8.43
C ILE A 101 -6.49 -11.04 -9.34
N ALA A 102 -6.67 -12.28 -9.79
CA ALA A 102 -7.77 -12.64 -10.66
C ALA A 102 -9.11 -12.62 -9.92
N PRO A 103 -10.24 -12.44 -10.61
CA PRO A 103 -11.57 -12.51 -10.01
C PRO A 103 -11.79 -13.81 -9.23
N GLY A 104 -12.29 -13.69 -8.01
CA GLY A 104 -12.53 -14.80 -7.09
C GLY A 104 -11.32 -15.30 -6.32
N GLU A 105 -10.14 -14.71 -6.55
CA GLU A 105 -8.94 -15.00 -5.78
C GLU A 105 -8.74 -13.98 -4.65
N SER A 106 -7.91 -14.35 -3.69
CA SER A 106 -7.54 -13.49 -2.58
C SER A 106 -6.06 -13.64 -2.23
N HIS A 107 -5.52 -12.62 -1.62
CA HIS A 107 -4.20 -12.70 -0.98
C HIS A 107 -4.40 -13.18 0.46
N ARG A 108 -3.60 -14.16 0.89
CA ARG A 108 -3.71 -14.68 2.27
C ARG A 108 -3.30 -13.60 3.27
N ALA A 109 -3.92 -13.64 4.44
CA ALA A 109 -3.51 -12.81 5.57
C ALA A 109 -2.02 -13.08 5.89
N HIS A 110 -1.26 -12.02 6.02
CA HIS A 110 0.18 -12.05 6.31
C HIS A 110 0.63 -10.78 7.02
N THR A 111 1.83 -10.80 7.54
CA THR A 111 2.46 -9.64 8.18
C THR A 111 3.71 -9.22 7.39
N HIS A 112 4.07 -7.95 7.52
CA HIS A 112 5.31 -7.41 6.98
C HIS A 112 6.30 -7.21 8.13
N SER A 113 7.24 -8.13 8.27
CA SER A 113 8.27 -8.06 9.32
C SER A 113 9.22 -6.89 9.08
N ASN A 114 9.68 -6.27 10.17
CA ASN A 114 10.62 -5.15 10.17
C ASN A 114 10.14 -3.87 9.45
N ASN A 115 8.83 -3.72 9.26
CA ASN A 115 8.25 -2.49 8.73
C ASN A 115 7.45 -1.79 9.82
N LEU A 116 7.68 -0.49 9.96
CA LEU A 116 6.92 0.34 10.89
C LEU A 116 5.53 0.67 10.31
N LEU A 117 5.47 0.96 9.01
CA LEU A 117 4.23 1.18 8.28
C LEU A 117 4.17 0.25 7.06
N SER A 118 2.97 -0.20 6.75
CA SER A 118 2.66 -0.95 5.53
C SER A 118 1.39 -0.38 4.92
N GLY A 119 1.35 -0.28 3.61
CA GLY A 119 0.21 0.32 2.91
C GLY A 119 -0.20 -0.46 1.67
N VAL A 120 -1.44 -0.26 1.26
CA VAL A 120 -1.99 -0.78 0.02
C VAL A 120 -2.59 0.39 -0.77
N TYR A 121 -2.22 0.48 -2.03
CA TYR A 121 -2.82 1.40 -2.98
C TYR A 121 -3.54 0.60 -4.09
N TYR A 122 -4.82 0.87 -4.27
CA TYR A 122 -5.62 0.23 -5.31
C TYR A 122 -5.49 1.00 -6.62
N LEU A 123 -4.57 0.56 -7.48
CA LEU A 123 -4.36 1.14 -8.81
C LEU A 123 -5.55 0.88 -9.74
N HIS A 124 -6.20 -0.26 -9.56
CA HIS A 124 -7.45 -0.66 -10.19
C HIS A 124 -8.13 -1.68 -9.28
N SER A 125 -9.42 -1.52 -9.03
CA SER A 125 -10.21 -2.50 -8.30
C SER A 125 -11.64 -2.53 -8.82
N ASP A 126 -12.32 -3.67 -8.67
CA ASP A 126 -13.78 -3.72 -8.79
C ASP A 126 -14.45 -3.29 -7.47
N GLN A 127 -15.77 -3.16 -7.49
CA GLN A 127 -16.52 -2.70 -6.32
C GLN A 127 -16.48 -3.66 -5.11
N ASN A 128 -15.99 -4.90 -5.31
CA ASN A 128 -15.91 -5.93 -4.27
C ASN A 128 -14.49 -6.13 -3.74
N ALA A 129 -13.50 -5.42 -4.28
CA ALA A 129 -12.13 -5.50 -3.79
C ALA A 129 -11.99 -4.75 -2.47
N GLY A 130 -11.27 -5.36 -1.53
CA GLY A 130 -11.06 -4.78 -0.21
C GLY A 130 -9.92 -5.44 0.55
N ILE A 131 -9.63 -4.88 1.73
CA ILE A 131 -8.66 -5.42 2.67
C ILE A 131 -9.37 -5.78 3.97
N THR A 132 -9.01 -6.91 4.55
CA THR A 132 -9.47 -7.34 5.87
C THR A 132 -8.31 -7.33 6.84
N PHE A 133 -8.47 -6.62 7.95
CA PHE A 133 -7.51 -6.63 9.05
C PHE A 133 -7.94 -7.64 10.10
N GLN A 134 -7.00 -8.47 10.54
CA GLN A 134 -7.21 -9.37 11.67
C GLN A 134 -6.65 -8.73 12.93
N ASP A 135 -7.34 -8.89 14.06
CA ASP A 135 -6.83 -8.42 15.35
C ASP A 135 -5.52 -9.16 15.67
N PRO A 136 -4.40 -8.45 15.89
CA PRO A 136 -3.12 -9.08 16.14
C PRO A 136 -2.99 -9.68 17.55
N ARG A 137 -3.95 -9.46 18.43
CA ARG A 137 -3.92 -9.92 19.82
C ARG A 137 -4.35 -11.38 19.91
N PRO A 138 -3.52 -12.26 20.46
CA PRO A 138 -3.81 -13.72 20.49
C PRO A 138 -5.08 -14.10 21.25
N ALA A 139 -5.56 -13.25 22.15
CA ALA A 139 -6.72 -13.51 22.99
C ALA A 139 -8.00 -12.77 22.54
N ALA A 140 -7.98 -12.10 21.39
CA ALA A 140 -9.14 -11.33 20.92
C ALA A 140 -10.37 -12.23 20.71
N ASP A 141 -10.18 -13.49 20.28
CA ASP A 141 -11.24 -14.45 20.05
C ASP A 141 -11.82 -15.08 21.34
N VAL A 142 -11.21 -14.81 22.49
CA VAL A 142 -11.62 -15.41 23.78
C VAL A 142 -12.62 -14.52 24.53
N LEU A 143 -12.80 -13.28 24.07
CA LEU A 143 -13.62 -12.27 24.75
C LEU A 143 -14.98 -12.04 24.08
N VAL A 144 -15.44 -12.98 23.26
CA VAL A 144 -16.76 -12.95 22.63
C VAL A 144 -17.78 -13.73 23.43
#